data_9dce83f8c599f66950240d88e9a8f88f
#
_entry.id   9dce83f8c599f66950240d88e9a8f88f
#
_cell.length_a   1.000
_cell.length_b   1.000
_cell.length_c   1.000
_cell.angle_alpha   90.00
_cell.angle_beta   90.00
_cell.angle_gamma   90.00
#
_symmetry.space_group_name_H-M   'P 1'
#
loop_
_entity.id
_entity.type
_entity.pdbx_description
1 polymer ?
#
loop_
_entity_poly.entity_id
_entity_poly.type
_entity_poly.pdbx_seq_one_letter_code
_entity_poly.pdbx_strand_id
1 'polypeptide(L)'
;NKMDKKRTFQQIAKDIKSTWLNVYFGAVPYLEAMLTLDTSDPNAMYLYDTAGDIVRYFLANAQTFRGADAKRLKEELKNLVV
;
A
#
# COMPACT_ATOMS: atom_id res chain seq x y z
N ASN A 1 0.58 17.93 -15.47
CA ASN A 1 -0.85 17.91 -15.14
C ASN A 1 -1.07 17.33 -13.76
N LYS A 2 -1.73 18.09 -12.92
CA LYS A 2 -1.93 17.62 -11.54
C LYS A 2 -2.75 16.34 -11.46
N MET A 3 -3.51 16.04 -12.47
CA MET A 3 -4.28 14.80 -12.50
C MET A 3 -3.39 13.57 -12.62
N ASP A 4 -2.16 13.76 -13.05
CA ASP A 4 -1.19 12.67 -13.13
C ASP A 4 -0.41 12.49 -11.84
N LYS A 5 -0.65 13.37 -10.88
CA LYS A 5 0.08 13.32 -9.62
C LYS A 5 -0.44 12.17 -8.78
N LYS A 6 0.46 11.25 -8.45
CA LYS A 6 0.12 10.05 -7.70
C LYS A 6 0.54 10.22 -6.24
N ARG A 7 -0.26 9.64 -5.37
CA ARG A 7 0.12 9.59 -3.96
C ARG A 7 1.22 8.56 -3.78
N THR A 8 2.09 8.80 -2.81
CA THR A 8 3.15 7.84 -2.49
C THR A 8 2.57 6.63 -1.77
N PHE A 9 3.31 5.53 -1.79
CA PHE A 9 2.92 4.35 -0.99
C PHE A 9 2.79 4.72 0.48
N GLN A 10 3.67 5.61 0.96
CA GLN A 10 3.62 6.08 2.35
C GLN A 10 2.29 6.76 2.66
N GLN A 11 1.83 7.65 1.79
CA GLN A 11 0.57 8.37 2.00
C GLN A 11 -0.61 7.42 2.02
N ILE A 12 -0.63 6.47 1.08
CA ILE A 12 -1.70 5.49 1.02
C ILE A 12 -1.67 4.60 2.26
N ALA A 13 -0.48 4.18 2.67
CA ALA A 13 -0.33 3.33 3.85
C ALA A 13 -0.79 4.02 5.13
N LYS A 14 -0.58 5.33 5.24
CA LYS A 14 -1.08 6.09 6.38
C LYS A 14 -2.60 6.05 6.45
N ASP A 15 -3.27 6.19 5.30
CA ASP A 15 -4.72 6.09 5.25
C ASP A 15 -5.20 4.68 5.61
N ILE A 16 -4.50 3.67 5.13
CA ILE A 16 -4.83 2.29 5.47
C ILE A 16 -4.73 2.09 6.98
N LYS A 17 -3.65 2.56 7.58
CA LYS A 17 -3.43 2.40 9.02
C LYS A 17 -4.51 3.10 9.83
N SER A 18 -5.00 4.23 9.36
CA SER A 18 -6.04 4.98 10.07
C SER A 18 -7.43 4.38 9.90
N THR A 19 -7.66 3.59 8.85
CA THR A 19 -8.97 3.01 8.57
C THR A 19 -9.09 1.53 8.91
N TRP A 20 -7.98 0.79 8.84
CA TRP A 20 -7.96 -0.64 9.16
C TRP A 20 -7.50 -0.80 10.60
N LEU A 21 -8.46 -0.79 11.54
CA LEU A 21 -8.14 -0.74 12.96
C LEU A 21 -7.55 -2.05 13.49
N ASN A 22 -7.95 -3.18 12.92
CA ASN A 22 -7.46 -4.50 13.36
C ASN A 22 -6.67 -5.14 12.23
N VAL A 23 -5.48 -4.61 11.97
CA VAL A 23 -4.64 -5.09 10.89
C VAL A 23 -4.28 -6.56 11.12
N TYR A 24 -4.59 -7.40 10.13
CA TYR A 24 -4.19 -8.80 10.17
C TYR A 24 -2.67 -8.87 10.32
N PHE A 25 -2.20 -9.70 11.26
CA PHE A 25 -0.76 -9.70 11.59
C PHE A 25 0.13 -10.03 10.39
N GLY A 26 -0.37 -10.84 9.46
CA GLY A 26 0.39 -11.17 8.26
C GLY A 26 0.61 -9.98 7.32
N ALA A 27 -0.21 -8.94 7.44
CA ALA A 27 -0.07 -7.73 6.63
C ALA A 27 0.84 -6.68 7.29
N VAL A 28 1.08 -6.80 8.58
CA VAL A 28 1.80 -5.77 9.35
C VAL A 28 3.18 -5.45 8.77
N PRO A 29 4.07 -6.43 8.50
CA PRO A 29 5.40 -6.08 8.01
C PRO A 29 5.35 -5.35 6.66
N TYR A 30 4.40 -5.67 5.81
CA TYR A 30 4.28 -5.02 4.51
C TYR A 30 3.69 -3.62 4.63
N LEU A 31 2.74 -3.43 5.55
CA LEU A 31 2.20 -2.10 5.83
C LEU A 31 3.30 -1.20 6.41
N GLU A 32 4.10 -1.73 7.33
CA GLU A 32 5.21 -1.00 7.92
C GLU A 32 6.23 -0.60 6.85
N ALA A 33 6.53 -1.52 5.94
CA ALA A 33 7.45 -1.23 4.84
C ALA A 33 6.92 -0.10 3.95
N MET A 34 5.63 -0.16 3.60
CA MET A 34 5.02 0.90 2.78
C MET A 34 5.07 2.26 3.46
N LEU A 35 4.98 2.29 4.78
CA LEU A 35 5.04 3.56 5.53
C LEU A 35 6.40 4.25 5.39
N THR A 36 7.43 3.53 4.97
CA THR A 36 8.75 4.10 4.74
C THR A 36 9.00 4.47 3.28
N LEU A 37 8.07 4.13 2.39
CA LEU A 37 8.26 4.33 0.95
C LEU A 37 7.65 5.66 0.50
N ASP A 38 8.46 6.71 0.59
CA ASP A 38 8.04 8.06 0.17
C ASP A 38 8.20 8.21 -1.35
N THR A 39 7.55 7.31 -2.07
CA THR A 39 7.60 7.26 -3.53
C THR A 39 6.36 6.58 -4.05
N SER A 40 6.03 6.82 -5.30
CA SER A 40 4.97 6.09 -6.01
C SER A 40 5.56 5.16 -7.08
N ASP A 41 6.88 5.02 -7.12
CA ASP A 41 7.56 4.19 -8.11
C ASP A 41 7.57 2.73 -7.66
N PRO A 42 6.89 1.84 -8.41
CA PRO A 42 6.84 0.42 -8.03
C PRO A 42 8.19 -0.28 -8.13
N ASN A 43 9.15 0.33 -8.82
CA ASN A 43 10.49 -0.25 -8.96
C ASN A 43 11.45 0.21 -7.89
N ALA A 44 11.02 1.12 -7.00
CA ALA A 44 11.88 1.56 -5.89
C ALA A 44 12.17 0.36 -4.98
N MET A 45 13.39 0.32 -4.46
CA MET A 45 13.81 -0.82 -3.64
C MET A 45 13.54 -0.57 -2.16
N TYR A 46 13.09 -1.62 -1.49
CA TYR A 46 13.03 -1.68 -0.04
C TYR A 46 13.79 -2.95 0.36
N LEU A 47 15.01 -2.78 0.86
CA LEU A 47 15.89 -3.91 1.15
C LEU A 47 16.08 -4.75 -0.11
N TYR A 48 15.57 -5.97 -0.15
CA TYR A 48 15.76 -6.88 -1.28
C TYR A 48 14.55 -6.97 -2.20
N ASP A 49 13.47 -6.26 -1.86
CA ASP A 49 12.23 -6.31 -2.63
C ASP A 49 11.94 -4.97 -3.29
N THR A 50 11.19 -4.99 -4.38
CA THR A 50 10.68 -3.74 -4.95
C THR A 50 9.44 -3.30 -4.18
N ALA A 51 9.13 -2.00 -4.28
CA ALA A 51 7.88 -1.48 -3.71
C ALA A 51 6.68 -2.24 -4.27
N GLY A 52 6.70 -2.56 -5.57
CA GLY A 52 5.63 -3.33 -6.19
C GLY A 52 5.43 -4.69 -5.53
N ASP A 53 6.53 -5.39 -5.23
CA ASP A 53 6.45 -6.69 -4.55
C ASP A 53 5.88 -6.54 -3.14
N ILE A 54 6.32 -5.51 -2.42
CA ILE A 54 5.80 -5.25 -1.08
C ILE A 54 4.28 -5.04 -1.13
N VAL A 55 3.82 -4.26 -2.11
CA VAL A 55 2.38 -4.00 -2.27
C VAL A 55 1.62 -5.29 -2.59
N ARG A 56 2.17 -6.13 -3.47
CA ARG A 56 1.52 -7.40 -3.81
C ARG A 56 1.40 -8.30 -2.59
N TYR A 57 2.46 -8.38 -1.78
CA TYR A 57 2.43 -9.17 -0.55
C TYR A 57 1.41 -8.58 0.43
N PHE A 58 1.37 -7.24 0.53
CA PHE A 58 0.37 -6.60 1.38
C PHE A 58 -1.04 -6.98 0.93
N LEU A 59 -1.33 -6.84 -0.36
CA LEU A 59 -2.67 -7.12 -0.88
C LEU A 59 -3.08 -8.57 -0.66
N ALA A 60 -2.12 -9.50 -0.75
CA ALA A 60 -2.39 -10.92 -0.48
C ALA A 60 -2.77 -11.16 0.98
N ASN A 61 -2.39 -10.26 1.88
CA ASN A 61 -2.65 -10.38 3.31
C ASN A 61 -3.69 -9.38 3.81
N ALA A 62 -4.41 -8.71 2.90
CA ALA A 62 -5.36 -7.67 3.27
C ALA A 62 -6.80 -8.09 3.01
N GLN A 63 -7.09 -9.39 3.03
CA GLN A 63 -8.42 -9.90 2.70
C GLN A 63 -9.46 -9.48 3.73
N THR A 64 -9.07 -9.32 4.99
CA THR A 64 -10.00 -8.90 6.03
C THR A 64 -10.16 -7.38 6.10
N PHE A 65 -9.38 -6.63 5.31
CA PHE A 65 -9.55 -5.20 5.18
C PHE A 65 -10.67 -4.96 4.16
N ARG A 66 -11.86 -4.60 4.65
CA ARG A 66 -13.07 -4.54 3.84
C ARG A 66 -13.80 -3.22 4.04
N GLY A 67 -14.70 -2.93 3.10
CA GLY A 67 -15.53 -1.73 3.14
C GLY A 67 -15.14 -0.77 2.02
N ALA A 68 -15.85 0.37 1.96
CA ALA A 68 -15.65 1.33 0.88
C ALA A 68 -14.23 1.91 0.87
N ASP A 69 -13.72 2.26 2.04
CA ASP A 69 -12.35 2.80 2.13
C ASP A 69 -11.33 1.75 1.74
N ALA A 70 -11.54 0.51 2.17
CA ALA A 70 -10.62 -0.58 1.84
C ALA A 70 -10.58 -0.80 0.33
N LYS A 71 -11.74 -0.83 -0.31
CA LYS A 71 -11.81 -1.03 -1.74
C LYS A 71 -11.08 0.08 -2.49
N ARG A 72 -11.32 1.32 -2.09
CA ARG A 72 -10.70 2.49 -2.71
C ARG A 72 -9.19 2.46 -2.57
N LEU A 73 -8.70 2.19 -1.36
CA LEU A 73 -7.27 2.19 -1.07
C LEU A 73 -6.55 1.03 -1.75
N LYS A 74 -7.17 -0.15 -1.76
CA LYS A 74 -6.59 -1.30 -2.46
C LYS A 74 -6.50 -1.06 -3.96
N GLU A 75 -7.53 -0.43 -4.56
CA GLU A 75 -7.51 -0.08 -5.97
C GLU A 75 -6.40 0.92 -6.26
N GLU A 76 -6.25 1.90 -5.40
CA GLU A 76 -5.20 2.90 -5.57
C GLU A 76 -3.82 2.24 -5.58
N LEU A 77 -3.58 1.29 -4.67
CA LEU A 77 -2.32 0.54 -4.66
C LEU A 77 -2.14 -0.28 -5.93
N LYS A 78 -3.19 -0.96 -6.37
CA LYS A 78 -3.10 -1.77 -7.59
C LYS A 78 -2.75 -0.93 -8.79
N ASN A 79 -3.30 0.28 -8.88
CA ASN A 79 -3.03 1.16 -10.01
C ASN A 79 -1.57 1.63 -10.04
N LEU A 80 -0.90 1.66 -8.92
CA LEU A 80 0.51 2.06 -8.88
C LEU A 80 1.44 0.95 -9.34
N VAL A 81 1.03 -0.31 -9.20
CA VAL A 81 1.93 -1.45 -9.44
C VAL A 81 1.61 -2.26 -10.68
N VAL A 82 0.61 -1.87 -11.44
CA VAL A 82 0.32 -2.54 -12.72
C VAL A 82 1.26 -2.07 -13.81
#